data_f0675797ee3a20fe9e516bde78e6803e
#
_entry.id   f0675797ee3a20fe9e516bde78e6803e
#
_cell.length_a   1.000
_cell.length_b   1.000
_cell.length_c   1.000
_cell.angle_alpha   90.00
_cell.angle_beta   90.00
_cell.angle_gamma   90.00
#
_symmetry.space_group_name_H-M   'P 1'
#
loop_
_entity.id
_entity.type
_entity.pdbx_description
1 polymer ?
#
loop_
_entity_poly.entity_id
_entity_poly.type
_entity_poly.pdbx_seq_one_letter_code
_entity_poly.pdbx_strand_id
1 'polypeptide(L)'
;MDRIDELLQRETQDYLGRTVNYTIPVSAYPTGSQVIIVNSPGSGELKDGRHDRWMTLARHLQERGLATMVTYNAPRPDWQVQLPWEAYSHQGASWNQLLVESLAHVVDYSLENAEQLCGTSSPTVYLSGFSSGGSAVGAVAFRYQEIKRILLLSTYDSVGDCFYDGIDQFTGDIYLAYGSNDPMARFLAYVMQCGQVAARSLQIREVPECDHRFSGATNSKILTKAFDWAFQGDDSFPSPEGGLSLYE
;
A
#
# COMPACT_ATOMS: atom_id res chain seq x y z
N MET A 1 6.53 20.24 9.13
CA MET A 1 5.14 20.03 9.64
C MET A 1 5.17 18.81 10.54
N ASP A 2 4.32 18.79 11.58
CA ASP A 2 4.29 17.64 12.49
C ASP A 2 3.47 16.50 11.88
N ARG A 3 3.76 15.27 12.29
CA ARG A 3 2.95 14.09 11.99
C ARG A 3 1.55 14.27 12.55
N ILE A 4 0.53 13.91 11.79
CA ILE A 4 -0.87 13.90 12.21
C ILE A 4 -1.26 12.44 12.46
N ASP A 5 -1.76 12.15 13.66
CA ASP A 5 -2.30 10.83 14.01
C ASP A 5 -3.81 10.96 14.26
N GLU A 6 -4.59 10.10 13.58
CA GLU A 6 -6.04 10.07 13.69
C GLU A 6 -6.60 8.65 13.84
N LEU A 7 -7.84 8.57 14.31
CA LEU A 7 -8.56 7.33 14.50
C LEU A 7 -9.90 7.40 13.76
N LEU A 8 -9.98 6.81 12.59
CA LEU A 8 -11.21 6.78 11.81
C LEU A 8 -12.16 5.72 12.37
N GLN A 9 -13.39 6.14 12.71
CA GLN A 9 -14.48 5.23 13.10
C GLN A 9 -15.23 4.81 11.84
N ARG A 10 -15.37 3.51 11.60
CA ARG A 10 -16.02 2.95 10.41
C ARG A 10 -16.92 1.79 10.79
N GLU A 11 -17.84 1.49 9.90
CA GLU A 11 -18.71 0.32 10.00
C GLU A 11 -18.71 -0.45 8.69
N THR A 12 -18.93 -1.74 8.75
CA THR A 12 -19.16 -2.63 7.63
C THR A 12 -20.25 -3.64 7.98
N GLN A 13 -20.60 -4.48 7.03
CA GLN A 13 -21.52 -5.57 7.27
C GLN A 13 -20.78 -6.91 7.19
N ASP A 14 -21.05 -7.78 8.15
CA ASP A 14 -20.57 -9.14 8.10
C ASP A 14 -21.38 -9.97 7.06
N TYR A 15 -20.99 -11.22 6.87
CA TYR A 15 -21.65 -12.11 5.92
C TYR A 15 -23.12 -12.44 6.29
N LEU A 16 -23.57 -12.13 7.51
CA LEU A 16 -24.97 -12.26 7.96
C LEU A 16 -25.73 -10.91 7.83
N GLY A 17 -25.11 -9.86 7.30
CA GLY A 17 -25.71 -8.53 7.23
C GLY A 17 -25.74 -7.77 8.55
N ARG A 18 -24.99 -8.19 9.56
CA ARG A 18 -24.90 -7.48 10.85
C ARG A 18 -23.84 -6.39 10.78
N THR A 19 -24.14 -5.24 11.34
CA THR A 19 -23.18 -4.12 11.42
C THR A 19 -22.01 -4.48 12.35
N VAL A 20 -20.79 -4.30 11.83
CA VAL A 20 -19.52 -4.45 12.54
C VAL A 20 -18.83 -3.09 12.58
N ASN A 21 -18.62 -2.57 13.79
CA ASN A 21 -17.89 -1.32 14.00
C ASN A 21 -16.39 -1.62 14.15
N TYR A 22 -15.56 -0.82 13.50
CA TYR A 22 -14.11 -0.94 13.61
C TYR A 22 -13.41 0.42 13.53
N THR A 23 -12.14 0.43 13.89
CA THR A 23 -11.31 1.63 13.86
C THR A 23 -10.09 1.45 12.98
N ILE A 24 -9.71 2.51 12.28
CA ILE A 24 -8.53 2.56 11.44
C ILE A 24 -7.59 3.65 11.99
N PRO A 25 -6.53 3.29 12.73
CA PRO A 25 -5.49 4.24 13.08
C PRO A 25 -4.73 4.69 11.84
N VAL A 26 -4.66 5.99 11.61
CA VAL A 26 -3.99 6.63 10.46
C VAL A 26 -2.87 7.51 10.96
N SER A 27 -1.78 7.58 10.20
CA SER A 27 -0.73 8.58 10.37
C SER A 27 -0.45 9.25 9.03
N ALA A 28 -0.45 10.58 9.03
CA ALA A 28 -0.08 11.38 7.88
C ALA A 28 1.19 12.21 8.18
N TYR A 29 2.02 12.38 7.17
CA TYR A 29 3.26 13.16 7.20
C TYR A 29 3.15 14.30 6.18
N PRO A 30 2.50 15.43 6.56
CA PRO A 30 2.15 16.50 5.64
C PRO A 30 3.36 17.18 5.02
N THR A 31 3.20 17.62 3.75
CA THR A 31 4.20 18.41 3.03
C THR A 31 3.51 19.56 2.29
N GLY A 32 4.28 20.46 1.70
CA GLY A 32 3.76 21.45 0.75
C GLY A 32 3.63 20.91 -0.69
N SER A 33 3.89 19.64 -0.92
CA SER A 33 3.74 18.98 -2.21
C SER A 33 2.27 18.66 -2.49
N GLN A 34 1.83 18.87 -3.72
CA GLN A 34 0.47 18.53 -4.18
C GLN A 34 0.27 17.02 -4.39
N VAL A 35 1.17 16.19 -3.87
CA VAL A 35 1.14 14.73 -4.02
C VAL A 35 0.86 14.07 -2.70
N ILE A 36 -0.08 13.13 -2.68
CA ILE A 36 -0.35 12.23 -1.55
C ILE A 36 -0.02 10.80 -1.98
N ILE A 37 0.76 10.10 -1.16
CA ILE A 37 1.01 8.66 -1.28
C ILE A 37 0.29 7.96 -0.14
N VAL A 38 -0.73 7.15 -0.44
CA VAL A 38 -1.35 6.28 0.56
C VAL A 38 -0.65 4.93 0.51
N ASN A 39 -0.05 4.52 1.63
CA ASN A 39 0.68 3.26 1.74
C ASN A 39 -0.10 2.22 2.53
N SER A 40 -0.37 1.09 1.88
CA SER A 40 -1.04 -0.07 2.47
C SER A 40 0.01 -1.10 2.94
N PRO A 41 0.18 -1.29 4.27
CA PRO A 41 1.15 -2.24 4.80
C PRO A 41 0.72 -3.68 4.55
N GLY A 42 1.69 -4.60 4.59
CA GLY A 42 1.44 -6.02 4.46
C GLY A 42 0.73 -6.64 5.68
N SER A 43 0.25 -7.88 5.51
CA SER A 43 -0.31 -8.64 6.62
C SER A 43 0.74 -8.81 7.72
N GLY A 44 0.34 -8.56 8.97
CA GLY A 44 1.26 -8.60 10.10
C GLY A 44 2.05 -7.31 10.34
N GLU A 45 1.96 -6.29 9.48
CA GLU A 45 2.58 -4.98 9.72
C GLU A 45 1.59 -3.95 10.25
N LEU A 46 2.10 -3.02 11.04
CA LEU A 46 1.41 -1.81 11.46
C LEU A 46 1.74 -0.66 10.50
N LYS A 47 1.06 0.47 10.65
CA LYS A 47 1.25 1.69 9.85
C LYS A 47 2.68 2.24 9.83
N ASP A 48 3.42 2.02 10.91
CA ASP A 48 4.83 2.44 10.99
C ASP A 48 5.77 1.40 10.32
N GLY A 49 5.26 0.18 10.05
CA GLY A 49 6.01 -0.89 9.42
C GLY A 49 6.92 -1.65 10.40
N ARG A 50 7.50 -2.75 9.92
CA ARG A 50 8.50 -3.49 10.70
C ARG A 50 9.77 -2.63 10.83
N HIS A 51 10.29 -2.48 12.05
CA HIS A 51 11.44 -1.60 12.34
C HIS A 51 11.20 -0.16 11.87
N ASP A 52 9.96 0.32 11.99
CA ASP A 52 9.55 1.68 11.64
C ASP A 52 9.81 2.07 10.17
N ARG A 53 9.93 1.09 9.26
CA ARG A 53 10.35 1.33 7.87
C ARG A 53 9.43 2.28 7.12
N TRP A 54 8.12 2.20 7.31
CA TRP A 54 7.17 3.10 6.65
C TRP A 54 7.19 4.49 7.27
N MET A 55 7.35 4.58 8.59
CA MET A 55 7.55 5.86 9.28
C MET A 55 8.83 6.55 8.81
N THR A 56 9.93 5.82 8.71
CA THR A 56 11.23 6.34 8.26
C THR A 56 11.17 6.82 6.81
N LEU A 57 10.55 6.04 5.92
CA LEU A 57 10.31 6.45 4.54
C LEU A 57 9.41 7.68 4.45
N ALA A 58 8.31 7.72 5.22
CA ALA A 58 7.40 8.86 5.23
C ALA A 58 8.08 10.15 5.66
N ARG A 59 8.91 10.10 6.70
CA ARG A 59 9.73 11.25 7.13
C ARG A 59 10.72 11.69 6.06
N HIS A 60 11.38 10.75 5.41
CA HIS A 60 12.31 11.06 4.32
C HIS A 60 11.61 11.78 3.16
N LEU A 61 10.42 11.33 2.76
CA LEU A 61 9.62 12.01 1.73
C LEU A 61 9.17 13.40 2.19
N GLN A 62 8.78 13.52 3.46
CA GLN A 62 8.37 14.77 4.09
C GLN A 62 9.53 15.79 4.14
N GLU A 63 10.69 15.41 4.64
CA GLU A 63 11.88 16.26 4.76
C GLU A 63 12.36 16.81 3.41
N ARG A 64 12.19 16.00 2.35
CA ARG A 64 12.52 16.40 0.99
C ARG A 64 11.39 17.18 0.29
N GLY A 65 10.23 17.34 0.93
CA GLY A 65 9.07 18.00 0.34
C GLY A 65 8.51 17.31 -0.90
N LEU A 66 8.67 15.98 -1.02
CA LEU A 66 8.34 15.22 -2.23
C LEU A 66 6.89 14.81 -2.29
N ALA A 67 6.36 14.29 -1.19
CA ALA A 67 4.97 13.86 -1.09
C ALA A 67 4.53 13.78 0.37
N THR A 68 3.28 14.05 0.63
CA THR A 68 2.62 13.65 1.88
C THR A 68 2.41 12.15 1.85
N MET A 69 2.94 11.41 2.83
CA MET A 69 2.67 9.98 2.95
C MET A 69 1.65 9.75 4.05
N VAL A 70 0.64 8.93 3.74
CA VAL A 70 -0.40 8.48 4.66
C VAL A 70 -0.27 6.98 4.84
N THR A 71 -0.16 6.53 6.09
CA THR A 71 -0.08 5.11 6.46
C THR A 71 -1.19 4.76 7.45
N TYR A 72 -1.56 3.49 7.54
CA TYR A 72 -2.67 3.09 8.41
C TYR A 72 -2.52 1.66 8.93
N ASN A 73 -3.28 1.33 9.97
CA ASN A 73 -3.48 -0.05 10.41
C ASN A 73 -4.80 -0.56 9.85
N ALA A 74 -4.76 -1.56 8.99
CA ALA A 74 -5.96 -2.33 8.70
C ALA A 74 -6.44 -3.06 9.96
N PRO A 75 -7.75 -3.12 10.24
CA PRO A 75 -8.28 -3.89 11.35
C PRO A 75 -7.83 -5.33 11.24
N ARG A 76 -7.44 -5.92 12.37
CA ARG A 76 -6.97 -7.29 12.42
C ARG A 76 -7.90 -8.11 13.29
N PRO A 77 -8.10 -9.38 12.93
CA PRO A 77 -8.60 -10.33 13.90
C PRO A 77 -7.68 -10.30 15.14
N ASP A 78 -8.25 -10.38 16.32
CA ASP A 78 -7.45 -10.47 17.53
C ASP A 78 -6.73 -11.82 17.57
N TRP A 79 -5.48 -11.82 17.11
CA TRP A 79 -4.63 -13.02 17.11
C TRP A 79 -4.27 -13.52 18.50
N GLN A 80 -4.56 -12.75 19.56
CA GLN A 80 -4.35 -13.16 20.94
C GLN A 80 -5.45 -14.12 21.41
N VAL A 81 -6.59 -14.12 20.75
CA VAL A 81 -7.67 -15.07 20.98
C VAL A 81 -7.48 -16.20 19.98
N GLN A 82 -7.08 -17.38 20.43
CA GLN A 82 -7.11 -18.60 19.61
C GLN A 82 -8.57 -18.99 19.34
N LEU A 83 -9.16 -18.37 18.34
CA LEU A 83 -10.47 -18.73 17.86
C LEU A 83 -10.35 -19.91 16.88
N PRO A 84 -11.31 -20.86 16.89
CA PRO A 84 -11.40 -21.86 15.82
C PRO A 84 -11.48 -21.18 14.46
N TRP A 85 -10.94 -21.84 13.43
CA TRP A 85 -10.95 -21.30 12.05
C TRP A 85 -12.33 -20.79 11.61
N GLU A 86 -13.39 -21.50 11.96
CA GLU A 86 -14.77 -21.11 11.70
C GLU A 86 -15.16 -19.77 12.34
N ALA A 87 -14.56 -19.41 13.48
CA ALA A 87 -14.84 -18.15 14.14
C ALA A 87 -14.23 -16.95 13.42
N TYR A 88 -13.14 -17.11 12.70
CA TYR A 88 -12.60 -16.05 11.85
C TYR A 88 -13.50 -15.73 10.64
N SER A 89 -14.24 -16.75 10.18
CA SER A 89 -15.24 -16.56 9.12
C SER A 89 -16.62 -16.16 9.68
N HIS A 90 -16.84 -16.21 11.00
CA HIS A 90 -18.15 -16.03 11.59
C HIS A 90 -18.30 -14.78 12.48
N GLN A 91 -17.23 -14.12 12.87
CA GLN A 91 -17.28 -12.96 13.78
C GLN A 91 -17.23 -11.59 13.12
N GLY A 92 -17.53 -11.48 11.83
CA GLY A 92 -17.55 -10.21 11.15
C GLY A 92 -17.11 -10.30 9.70
N ALA A 93 -16.80 -9.16 9.13
CA ALA A 93 -16.26 -9.10 7.78
C ALA A 93 -14.95 -9.90 7.68
N SER A 94 -14.74 -10.55 6.54
CA SER A 94 -13.50 -11.28 6.30
C SER A 94 -12.29 -10.33 6.36
N TRP A 95 -11.12 -10.87 6.70
CA TRP A 95 -9.87 -10.10 6.66
C TRP A 95 -9.67 -9.37 5.32
N ASN A 96 -9.93 -10.05 4.21
CA ASN A 96 -9.79 -9.50 2.87
C ASN A 96 -10.73 -8.32 2.63
N GLN A 97 -11.98 -8.41 3.08
CA GLN A 97 -12.95 -7.33 3.00
C GLN A 97 -12.46 -6.11 3.79
N LEU A 98 -12.08 -6.31 5.06
CA LEU A 98 -11.58 -5.22 5.92
C LEU A 98 -10.32 -4.58 5.37
N LEU A 99 -9.42 -5.34 4.74
CA LEU A 99 -8.21 -4.81 4.12
C LEU A 99 -8.54 -3.88 2.96
N VAL A 100 -9.47 -4.29 2.07
CA VAL A 100 -9.90 -3.49 0.91
C VAL A 100 -10.69 -2.26 1.36
N GLU A 101 -11.66 -2.41 2.25
CA GLU A 101 -12.49 -1.31 2.75
C GLU A 101 -11.66 -0.28 3.53
N SER A 102 -10.72 -0.75 4.36
CA SER A 102 -9.85 0.17 5.11
C SER A 102 -9.00 1.04 4.19
N LEU A 103 -8.43 0.47 3.14
CA LEU A 103 -7.68 1.27 2.17
C LEU A 103 -8.59 2.30 1.49
N ALA A 104 -9.79 1.91 1.06
CA ALA A 104 -10.74 2.85 0.45
C ALA A 104 -11.06 4.01 1.40
N HIS A 105 -11.37 3.73 2.67
CA HIS A 105 -11.63 4.76 3.67
C HIS A 105 -10.43 5.68 3.96
N VAL A 106 -9.21 5.17 3.84
CA VAL A 106 -8.00 6.01 4.01
C VAL A 106 -7.75 6.87 2.77
N VAL A 107 -8.10 6.40 1.58
CA VAL A 107 -8.09 7.23 0.37
C VAL A 107 -9.14 8.35 0.48
N ASP A 108 -10.38 8.03 0.88
CA ASP A 108 -11.43 9.02 1.12
C ASP A 108 -10.98 10.09 2.13
N TYR A 109 -10.46 9.65 3.30
CA TYR A 109 -9.89 10.55 4.31
C TYR A 109 -8.80 11.46 3.72
N SER A 110 -7.91 10.90 2.90
CA SER A 110 -6.80 11.66 2.30
C SER A 110 -7.29 12.71 1.30
N LEU A 111 -8.34 12.42 0.56
CA LEU A 111 -8.97 13.35 -0.38
C LEU A 111 -9.77 14.43 0.35
N GLU A 112 -10.56 14.07 1.36
CA GLU A 112 -11.35 15.00 2.19
C GLU A 112 -10.47 16.00 2.96
N ASN A 113 -9.27 15.60 3.36
CA ASN A 113 -8.32 16.42 4.11
C ASN A 113 -7.13 16.93 3.28
N ALA A 114 -7.23 16.87 1.94
CA ALA A 114 -6.11 17.14 1.04
C ALA A 114 -5.53 18.55 1.21
N GLU A 115 -6.35 19.57 1.47
CA GLU A 115 -5.89 20.94 1.70
C GLU A 115 -5.01 21.04 2.95
N GLN A 116 -5.37 20.35 4.03
CA GLN A 116 -4.58 20.28 5.25
C GLN A 116 -3.30 19.44 5.06
N LEU A 117 -3.40 18.33 4.32
CA LEU A 117 -2.33 17.36 4.16
C LEU A 117 -1.26 17.80 3.15
N CYS A 118 -1.64 18.45 2.07
CA CYS A 118 -0.73 18.76 0.96
C CYS A 118 -0.96 20.15 0.32
N GLY A 119 -1.77 21.00 0.93
CA GLY A 119 -1.95 22.41 0.50
C GLY A 119 -2.80 22.61 -0.76
N THR A 120 -3.55 21.61 -1.20
CA THR A 120 -4.46 21.71 -2.35
C THR A 120 -5.70 20.85 -2.16
N SER A 121 -6.85 21.32 -2.65
CA SER A 121 -8.08 20.53 -2.68
C SER A 121 -8.17 19.53 -3.84
N SER A 122 -7.17 19.52 -4.74
CA SER A 122 -7.11 18.63 -5.91
C SER A 122 -5.74 17.95 -6.00
N PRO A 123 -5.42 17.04 -5.08
CA PRO A 123 -4.11 16.38 -5.05
C PRO A 123 -3.97 15.37 -6.18
N THR A 124 -2.74 15.10 -6.58
CA THR A 124 -2.40 13.87 -7.28
C THR A 124 -2.22 12.76 -6.24
N VAL A 125 -2.97 11.68 -6.38
CA VAL A 125 -2.87 10.55 -5.46
C VAL A 125 -2.13 9.38 -6.10
N TYR A 126 -1.20 8.81 -5.35
CA TYR A 126 -0.54 7.55 -5.67
C TYR A 126 -0.82 6.55 -4.56
N LEU A 127 -0.93 5.26 -4.91
CA LEU A 127 -1.00 4.21 -3.91
C LEU A 127 0.29 3.38 -3.94
N SER A 128 0.74 3.00 -2.77
CA SER A 128 1.75 1.94 -2.62
C SER A 128 1.21 0.85 -1.73
N GLY A 129 1.57 -0.39 -2.02
CA GLY A 129 1.17 -1.50 -1.17
C GLY A 129 2.22 -2.59 -1.13
N PHE A 130 2.44 -3.12 0.06
CA PHE A 130 3.38 -4.20 0.31
C PHE A 130 2.64 -5.50 0.58
N SER A 131 3.03 -6.60 -0.08
CA SER A 131 2.47 -7.93 0.16
C SER A 131 0.93 -7.92 0.00
N SER A 132 0.15 -8.33 1.00
CA SER A 132 -1.32 -8.24 0.98
C SER A 132 -1.84 -6.80 0.84
N GLY A 133 -1.09 -5.80 1.32
CA GLY A 133 -1.42 -4.39 1.09
C GLY A 133 -1.39 -4.02 -0.39
N GLY A 134 -0.47 -4.59 -1.16
CA GLY A 134 -0.46 -4.43 -2.62
C GLY A 134 -1.68 -5.05 -3.28
N SER A 135 -2.18 -6.18 -2.75
CA SER A 135 -3.41 -6.79 -3.23
C SER A 135 -4.63 -5.87 -3.02
N ALA A 136 -4.71 -5.21 -1.86
CA ALA A 136 -5.76 -4.21 -1.62
C ALA A 136 -5.63 -3.00 -2.54
N VAL A 137 -4.39 -2.54 -2.84
CA VAL A 137 -4.14 -1.46 -3.79
C VAL A 137 -4.69 -1.80 -5.17
N GLY A 138 -4.42 -3.01 -5.68
CA GLY A 138 -4.98 -3.47 -6.94
C GLY A 138 -6.51 -3.45 -6.96
N ALA A 139 -7.14 -3.88 -5.85
CA ALA A 139 -8.60 -3.94 -5.72
C ALA A 139 -9.29 -2.57 -5.58
N VAL A 140 -8.56 -1.51 -5.18
CA VAL A 140 -9.16 -0.21 -4.85
C VAL A 140 -8.86 0.87 -5.87
N ALA A 141 -7.67 0.84 -6.50
CA ALA A 141 -7.14 1.95 -7.28
C ALA A 141 -8.08 2.45 -8.39
N PHE A 142 -8.80 1.55 -9.07
CA PHE A 142 -9.70 1.90 -10.17
C PHE A 142 -10.89 2.75 -9.76
N ARG A 143 -11.25 2.78 -8.47
CA ARG A 143 -12.43 3.47 -7.94
C ARG A 143 -12.25 5.00 -7.90
N TYR A 144 -11.01 5.48 -8.00
CA TYR A 144 -10.66 6.89 -7.81
C TYR A 144 -9.93 7.46 -9.03
N GLN A 145 -10.50 8.49 -9.62
CA GLN A 145 -9.90 9.17 -10.78
C GLN A 145 -8.63 9.96 -10.44
N GLU A 146 -8.46 10.32 -9.18
CA GLU A 146 -7.30 11.01 -8.62
C GLU A 146 -6.06 10.12 -8.60
N ILE A 147 -6.24 8.79 -8.53
CA ILE A 147 -5.13 7.84 -8.49
C ILE A 147 -4.53 7.67 -9.89
N LYS A 148 -3.28 8.09 -10.04
CA LYS A 148 -2.57 8.07 -11.33
C LYS A 148 -1.53 6.96 -11.43
N ARG A 149 -0.99 6.52 -10.29
CA ARG A 149 0.06 5.49 -10.22
C ARG A 149 -0.15 4.59 -9.02
N ILE A 150 0.17 3.32 -9.21
CA ILE A 150 0.25 2.35 -8.12
C ILE A 150 1.60 1.65 -8.11
N LEU A 151 2.15 1.44 -6.91
CA LEU A 151 3.37 0.67 -6.66
C LEU A 151 3.03 -0.59 -5.85
N LEU A 152 3.24 -1.74 -6.47
CA LEU A 152 2.99 -3.06 -5.91
C LEU A 152 4.34 -3.68 -5.51
N LEU A 153 4.58 -3.82 -4.20
CA LEU A 153 5.83 -4.34 -3.63
C LEU A 153 5.63 -5.75 -3.10
N SER A 154 6.36 -6.72 -3.62
CA SER A 154 6.24 -8.15 -3.22
C SER A 154 4.78 -8.60 -3.08
N THR A 155 3.94 -8.15 -4.00
CA THR A 155 2.49 -8.37 -3.95
C THR A 155 2.14 -9.78 -4.39
N TYR A 156 1.11 -10.35 -3.78
CA TYR A 156 0.42 -11.55 -4.21
C TYR A 156 -1.10 -11.34 -4.11
N ASP A 157 -1.89 -12.16 -4.75
CA ASP A 157 -3.34 -12.00 -4.90
C ASP A 157 -4.17 -12.40 -3.66
N SER A 158 -3.79 -11.89 -2.48
CA SER A 158 -4.42 -12.26 -1.19
C SER A 158 -5.92 -11.95 -1.12
N VAL A 159 -6.42 -10.98 -1.89
CA VAL A 159 -7.86 -10.65 -1.95
C VAL A 159 -8.58 -11.32 -3.14
N GLY A 160 -7.90 -12.25 -3.84
CA GLY A 160 -8.47 -13.07 -4.91
C GLY A 160 -9.00 -12.23 -6.08
N ASP A 161 -10.18 -12.60 -6.59
CA ASP A 161 -10.79 -11.98 -7.78
C ASP A 161 -10.89 -10.46 -7.68
N CYS A 162 -11.12 -9.90 -6.49
CA CYS A 162 -11.16 -8.45 -6.30
C CYS A 162 -9.90 -7.73 -6.77
N PHE A 163 -8.72 -8.37 -6.64
CA PHE A 163 -7.46 -7.83 -7.15
C PHE A 163 -7.47 -7.75 -8.67
N TYR A 164 -7.81 -8.85 -9.34
CA TYR A 164 -7.81 -8.94 -10.80
C TYR A 164 -8.86 -8.02 -11.42
N ASP A 165 -10.09 -8.01 -10.88
CA ASP A 165 -11.17 -7.12 -11.31
C ASP A 165 -10.77 -5.65 -11.21
N GLY A 166 -10.02 -5.29 -10.17
CA GLY A 166 -9.52 -3.94 -9.97
C GLY A 166 -8.41 -3.57 -10.94
N ILE A 167 -7.44 -4.46 -11.15
CA ILE A 167 -6.33 -4.25 -12.10
C ILE A 167 -6.86 -4.16 -13.54
N ASP A 168 -7.85 -4.96 -13.92
CA ASP A 168 -8.46 -4.93 -15.25
C ASP A 168 -9.24 -3.64 -15.54
N GLN A 169 -9.59 -2.88 -14.52
CA GLN A 169 -10.29 -1.60 -14.66
C GLN A 169 -9.38 -0.39 -14.40
N PHE A 170 -8.20 -0.57 -13.82
CA PHE A 170 -7.30 0.54 -13.53
C PHE A 170 -6.59 1.06 -14.78
N THR A 171 -6.75 2.34 -15.10
CA THR A 171 -6.24 2.98 -16.32
C THR A 171 -4.97 3.82 -16.11
N GLY A 172 -4.45 3.87 -14.88
CA GLY A 172 -3.19 4.58 -14.56
C GLY A 172 -1.94 3.77 -14.88
N ASP A 173 -0.80 4.14 -14.29
CA ASP A 173 0.45 3.41 -14.43
C ASP A 173 0.63 2.42 -13.27
N ILE A 174 1.03 1.20 -13.59
CA ILE A 174 1.31 0.13 -12.63
C ILE A 174 2.82 -0.12 -12.59
N TYR A 175 3.38 -0.04 -11.40
CA TYR A 175 4.75 -0.41 -11.07
C TYR A 175 4.73 -1.61 -10.14
N LEU A 176 5.41 -2.70 -10.51
CA LEU A 176 5.50 -3.91 -9.70
C LEU A 176 6.97 -4.26 -9.46
N ALA A 177 7.37 -4.34 -8.20
CA ALA A 177 8.72 -4.75 -7.82
C ALA A 177 8.68 -5.93 -6.84
N TYR A 178 9.52 -6.93 -7.07
CA TYR A 178 9.59 -8.11 -6.22
C TYR A 178 11.02 -8.67 -6.15
N GLY A 179 11.32 -9.39 -5.06
CA GLY A 179 12.59 -10.06 -4.90
C GLY A 179 12.70 -11.35 -5.71
N SER A 180 13.89 -11.66 -6.25
CA SER A 180 14.13 -12.91 -7.00
C SER A 180 13.91 -14.17 -6.14
N ASN A 181 13.96 -14.03 -4.82
CA ASN A 181 13.71 -15.10 -3.85
C ASN A 181 12.28 -15.06 -3.28
N ASP A 182 11.33 -14.38 -3.97
CA ASP A 182 9.91 -14.32 -3.63
C ASP A 182 9.05 -15.03 -4.68
N PRO A 183 8.80 -16.35 -4.52
CA PRO A 183 8.09 -17.11 -5.54
C PRO A 183 6.63 -16.69 -5.70
N MET A 184 5.98 -16.17 -4.65
CA MET A 184 4.56 -15.75 -4.72
C MET A 184 4.41 -14.48 -5.56
N ALA A 185 5.23 -13.47 -5.27
CA ALA A 185 5.19 -12.22 -6.04
C ALA A 185 5.69 -12.41 -7.48
N ARG A 186 6.66 -13.32 -7.70
CA ARG A 186 7.10 -13.70 -9.06
C ARG A 186 5.97 -14.33 -9.85
N PHE A 187 5.16 -15.19 -9.23
CA PHE A 187 4.01 -15.80 -9.90
C PHE A 187 2.99 -14.73 -10.31
N LEU A 188 2.65 -13.81 -9.42
CA LEU A 188 1.75 -12.69 -9.75
C LEU A 188 2.31 -11.82 -10.90
N ALA A 189 3.61 -11.47 -10.82
CA ALA A 189 4.26 -10.70 -11.87
C ALA A 189 4.15 -11.38 -13.26
N TYR A 190 4.33 -12.71 -13.30
CA TYR A 190 4.15 -13.49 -14.50
C TYR A 190 2.69 -13.45 -15.01
N VAL A 191 1.72 -13.62 -14.12
CA VAL A 191 0.28 -13.55 -14.49
C VAL A 191 -0.06 -12.18 -15.06
N MET A 192 0.36 -11.10 -14.42
CA MET A 192 0.12 -9.74 -14.90
C MET A 192 0.82 -9.44 -16.25
N GLN A 193 2.00 -10.00 -16.46
CA GLN A 193 2.73 -9.84 -17.73
C GLN A 193 2.06 -10.58 -18.90
N CYS A 194 1.44 -11.72 -18.60
CA CYS A 194 0.73 -12.53 -19.62
C CYS A 194 -0.70 -12.05 -19.85
N GLY A 195 -1.31 -11.36 -18.88
CA GLY A 195 -2.67 -10.85 -18.95
C GLY A 195 -2.79 -9.58 -19.77
N GLN A 196 -4.02 -9.24 -20.16
CA GLN A 196 -4.35 -7.91 -20.66
C GLN A 196 -4.78 -7.06 -19.47
N VAL A 197 -4.08 -5.95 -19.24
CA VAL A 197 -4.45 -4.96 -18.21
C VAL A 197 -4.91 -3.67 -18.90
N ALA A 198 -5.92 -3.00 -18.35
CA ALA A 198 -6.40 -1.72 -18.88
C ALA A 198 -5.43 -0.56 -18.61
N ALA A 199 -4.40 -0.80 -17.81
CA ALA A 199 -3.41 0.19 -17.40
C ALA A 199 -2.73 0.86 -18.60
N ARG A 200 -2.47 2.16 -18.48
CA ARG A 200 -1.70 2.93 -19.46
C ARG A 200 -0.29 2.37 -19.64
N SER A 201 0.33 1.95 -18.56
CA SER A 201 1.61 1.25 -18.55
C SER A 201 1.70 0.23 -17.43
N LEU A 202 2.43 -0.86 -17.69
CA LEU A 202 2.81 -1.86 -16.69
C LEU A 202 4.33 -2.01 -16.73
N GLN A 203 4.99 -1.68 -15.64
CA GLN A 203 6.42 -1.83 -15.46
C GLN A 203 6.69 -2.83 -14.35
N ILE A 204 7.48 -3.86 -14.66
CA ILE A 204 7.82 -4.94 -13.72
C ILE A 204 9.34 -4.97 -13.56
N ARG A 205 9.82 -5.00 -12.31
CA ARG A 205 11.24 -5.12 -11.97
C ARG A 205 11.47 -6.20 -10.92
N GLU A 206 12.32 -7.17 -11.27
CA GLU A 206 12.85 -8.15 -10.33
C GLU A 206 14.10 -7.58 -9.65
N VAL A 207 14.16 -7.70 -8.33
CA VAL A 207 15.32 -7.31 -7.52
C VAL A 207 16.17 -8.55 -7.24
N PRO A 208 17.42 -8.62 -7.74
CA PRO A 208 18.29 -9.78 -7.54
C PRO A 208 18.57 -10.05 -6.05
N GLU A 209 18.67 -11.33 -5.68
CA GLU A 209 19.02 -11.79 -4.31
C GLU A 209 18.17 -11.20 -3.19
N CYS A 210 16.97 -10.72 -3.51
CA CYS A 210 16.05 -10.10 -2.57
C CYS A 210 14.94 -11.08 -2.18
N ASP A 211 14.60 -11.09 -0.88
CA ASP A 211 13.48 -11.86 -0.34
C ASP A 211 12.17 -11.07 -0.38
N HIS A 212 11.07 -11.73 0.04
CA HIS A 212 9.74 -11.11 0.13
C HIS A 212 9.71 -9.80 0.94
N ARG A 213 10.58 -9.65 1.93
CA ARG A 213 10.54 -8.53 2.87
C ARG A 213 11.51 -7.40 2.53
N PHE A 214 12.30 -7.53 1.48
CA PHE A 214 13.42 -6.64 1.19
C PHE A 214 14.38 -6.56 2.39
N SER A 215 14.73 -7.71 2.96
CA SER A 215 15.55 -7.80 4.16
C SER A 215 17.00 -7.39 3.90
N GLY A 216 17.60 -6.76 4.95
CA GLY A 216 19.00 -6.33 4.94
C GLY A 216 19.20 -4.91 4.42
N ALA A 217 20.38 -4.35 4.73
CA ALA A 217 20.68 -2.94 4.48
C ALA A 217 20.61 -2.56 2.99
N THR A 218 21.12 -3.40 2.10
CA THR A 218 21.09 -3.14 0.65
C THR A 218 19.66 -3.19 0.11
N ASN A 219 18.91 -4.25 0.43
CA ASN A 219 17.54 -4.41 -0.06
C ASN A 219 16.59 -3.34 0.52
N SER A 220 16.83 -2.86 1.73
CA SER A 220 16.07 -1.75 2.29
C SER A 220 16.27 -0.44 1.53
N LYS A 221 17.49 -0.19 1.05
CA LYS A 221 17.75 0.96 0.15
C LYS A 221 17.03 0.79 -1.18
N ILE A 222 17.03 -0.42 -1.73
CA ILE A 222 16.28 -0.72 -2.96
C ILE A 222 14.79 -0.50 -2.76
N LEU A 223 14.24 -0.87 -1.59
CA LEU A 223 12.84 -0.62 -1.26
C LEU A 223 12.48 0.88 -1.33
N THR A 224 13.34 1.76 -0.80
CA THR A 224 13.11 3.22 -0.89
C THR A 224 13.23 3.74 -2.32
N LYS A 225 14.18 3.21 -3.10
CA LYS A 225 14.35 3.53 -4.52
C LYS A 225 13.15 3.11 -5.38
N ALA A 226 12.38 2.11 -4.97
CA ALA A 226 11.15 1.75 -5.66
C ALA A 226 10.11 2.89 -5.66
N PHE A 227 10.08 3.71 -4.61
CA PHE A 227 9.23 4.91 -4.55
C PHE A 227 9.73 6.01 -5.49
N ASP A 228 11.04 6.24 -5.56
CA ASP A 228 11.64 7.18 -6.51
C ASP A 228 11.36 6.73 -7.96
N TRP A 229 11.51 5.43 -8.25
CA TRP A 229 11.19 4.87 -9.56
C TRP A 229 9.72 5.05 -9.94
N ALA A 230 8.80 4.63 -9.08
CA ALA A 230 7.38 4.65 -9.41
C ALA A 230 6.79 6.08 -9.45
N PHE A 231 7.25 6.96 -8.56
CA PHE A 231 6.57 8.24 -8.33
C PHE A 231 7.35 9.45 -8.79
N GLN A 232 8.68 9.32 -9.01
CA GLN A 232 9.53 10.41 -9.48
C GLN A 232 10.21 10.12 -10.84
N GLY A 233 10.10 8.89 -11.36
CA GLY A 233 10.66 8.51 -12.65
C GLY A 233 12.15 8.24 -12.61
N ASP A 234 12.69 7.78 -11.50
CA ASP A 234 14.09 7.39 -11.37
C ASP A 234 14.34 6.00 -11.97
N ASP A 235 14.80 5.95 -13.17
CA ASP A 235 15.07 4.69 -13.90
C ASP A 235 16.30 3.91 -13.40
N SER A 236 17.05 4.44 -12.41
CA SER A 236 18.19 3.72 -11.81
C SER A 236 17.77 2.51 -10.96
N PHE A 237 16.49 2.40 -10.58
CA PHE A 237 15.96 1.24 -9.87
C PHE A 237 16.18 -0.05 -10.69
N PRO A 238 16.67 -1.17 -10.08
CA PRO A 238 16.79 -1.43 -8.65
C PRO A 238 18.20 -1.16 -8.05
N SER A 239 18.95 -0.17 -8.52
CA SER A 239 20.20 0.22 -7.86
C SER A 239 19.95 0.70 -6.43
N PRO A 240 20.72 0.28 -5.42
CA PRO A 240 20.62 0.79 -4.05
C PRO A 240 21.23 2.20 -3.87
N GLU A 241 21.90 2.75 -4.90
CA GLU A 241 22.59 4.03 -4.81
C GLU A 241 21.61 5.18 -4.58
N GLY A 242 21.89 6.00 -3.57
CA GLY A 242 21.01 7.11 -3.16
C GLY A 242 19.77 6.67 -2.39
N GLY A 243 19.55 5.39 -2.20
CA GLY A 243 18.45 4.87 -1.37
C GLY A 243 18.72 5.04 0.13
N LEU A 244 17.65 5.27 0.89
CA LEU A 244 17.69 5.36 2.34
C LEU A 244 17.78 3.96 2.96
N SER A 245 18.71 3.74 3.89
CA SER A 245 18.70 2.52 4.70
C SER A 245 17.57 2.59 5.72
N LEU A 246 16.69 1.58 5.70
CA LEU A 246 15.59 1.44 6.67
C LEU A 246 15.94 0.52 7.85
N TYR A 247 17.15 0.00 7.84
CA TYR A 247 17.72 -0.82 8.93
C TYR A 247 19.07 -0.23 9.30
N GLU A 248 19.22 0.08 10.56
CA GLU A 248 20.54 0.34 11.16
C GLU A 248 21.27 -0.95 11.43
#